data_c9ed062b2b0aec9dcfa1d1c615e6b7c2
#
_entry.id   c9ed062b2b0aec9dcfa1d1c615e6b7c2
#
_cell.length_a   1.000
_cell.length_b   1.000
_cell.length_c   1.000
_cell.angle_alpha   90.00
_cell.angle_beta   90.00
_cell.angle_gamma   90.00
#
_symmetry.space_group_name_H-M   'P 1'
#
loop_
_entity.id
_entity.type
_entity.pdbx_description
1 polymer ?
#
loop_
_entity_poly.entity_id
_entity_poly.type
_entity_poly.pdbx_seq_one_letter_code
_entity_poly.pdbx_strand_id
1 'polypeptide(L)'
;IVVLCWFWKRQPETLPPAYKKKFSMAIFISGSKEFLKYRSAIIFTLISGLATGSFMVFLSTSQHIFEVQYGLVDEFPYIFGALAFSVGVATFTNGTLVVRFGMKKLVTIFSILFSLTSLLYISIFYGETNPSIGILVLFLALQFFSVGFLFGNVRSLAMQPLGHIAGIGAAIN
;
A
#
# COMPACT_ATOMS: atom_id res chain seq x y z
N ILE A 1 -8.54 -15.21 18.71
CA ILE A 1 -9.02 -16.59 19.01
C ILE A 1 -10.52 -16.67 18.75
N VAL A 2 -11.39 -15.81 19.34
CA VAL A 2 -12.86 -15.85 19.15
C VAL A 2 -13.27 -15.79 17.68
N VAL A 3 -12.68 -14.86 16.92
CA VAL A 3 -12.94 -14.69 15.46
C VAL A 3 -12.53 -15.95 14.69
N LEU A 4 -11.41 -16.57 15.02
CA LEU A 4 -10.95 -17.80 14.37
C LEU A 4 -11.91 -18.97 14.64
N CYS A 5 -12.36 -19.14 15.89
CA CYS A 5 -13.33 -20.18 16.24
C CYS A 5 -14.69 -19.95 15.57
N TRP A 6 -15.12 -18.69 15.48
CA TRP A 6 -16.37 -18.33 14.80
C TRP A 6 -16.24 -18.61 13.29
N PHE A 7 -15.16 -18.18 12.65
CA PHE A 7 -14.88 -18.42 11.25
C PHE A 7 -14.86 -19.92 10.92
N TRP A 8 -14.14 -20.73 11.71
CA TRP A 8 -14.06 -22.18 11.51
C TRP A 8 -15.43 -22.86 11.61
N LYS A 9 -16.29 -22.43 12.55
CA LYS A 9 -17.62 -23.03 12.71
C LYS A 9 -18.66 -22.56 11.69
N ARG A 10 -18.54 -21.33 11.20
CA ARG A 10 -19.58 -20.69 10.39
C ARG A 10 -19.25 -20.59 8.91
N GLN A 11 -17.97 -20.59 8.55
CA GLN A 11 -17.57 -20.44 7.16
C GLN A 11 -17.49 -21.81 6.50
N PRO A 12 -18.37 -22.14 5.52
CA PRO A 12 -18.25 -23.35 4.74
C PRO A 12 -17.03 -23.26 3.82
N GLU A 13 -16.45 -24.41 3.48
CA GLU A 13 -15.40 -24.49 2.47
C GLU A 13 -15.95 -24.03 1.11
N THR A 14 -15.39 -22.95 0.58
CA THR A 14 -15.84 -22.36 -0.70
C THR A 14 -15.10 -22.92 -1.91
N LEU A 15 -13.97 -23.63 -1.70
CA LEU A 15 -13.20 -24.21 -2.79
C LEU A 15 -13.80 -25.55 -3.23
N PRO A 16 -14.35 -25.66 -4.46
CA PRO A 16 -14.85 -26.93 -4.97
C PRO A 16 -13.78 -28.02 -4.93
N PRO A 17 -14.13 -29.28 -4.60
CA PRO A 17 -13.17 -30.37 -4.49
C PRO A 17 -12.31 -30.58 -5.74
N ALA A 18 -12.86 -30.32 -6.92
CA ALA A 18 -12.15 -30.41 -8.20
C ALA A 18 -10.96 -29.45 -8.34
N TYR A 19 -10.96 -28.34 -7.60
CA TYR A 19 -9.89 -27.34 -7.64
C TYR A 19 -8.91 -27.48 -6.47
N LYS A 20 -9.14 -28.40 -5.53
CA LYS A 20 -8.21 -28.68 -4.43
C LYS A 20 -6.93 -29.32 -4.99
N LYS A 21 -5.82 -28.59 -4.89
CA LYS A 21 -4.49 -29.08 -5.27
C LYS A 21 -3.65 -29.32 -4.01
N LYS A 22 -2.93 -30.44 -3.98
CA LYS A 22 -1.94 -30.70 -2.92
C LYS A 22 -0.80 -29.69 -3.08
N PHE A 23 -0.28 -29.18 -1.97
CA PHE A 23 0.89 -28.31 -2.00
C PHE A 23 2.05 -29.01 -2.71
N SER A 24 2.66 -28.33 -3.66
CA SER A 24 3.85 -28.83 -4.37
C SER A 24 4.72 -27.65 -4.76
N MET A 25 6.02 -27.77 -4.53
CA MET A 25 7.00 -26.77 -4.94
C MET A 25 6.97 -26.54 -6.47
N ALA A 26 6.70 -27.57 -7.25
CA ALA A 26 6.55 -27.48 -8.70
C ALA A 26 5.38 -26.56 -9.09
N ILE A 27 4.25 -26.62 -8.39
CA ILE A 27 3.10 -25.72 -8.62
C ILE A 27 3.47 -24.29 -8.30
N PHE A 28 4.21 -24.05 -7.21
CA PHE A 28 4.67 -22.72 -6.84
C PHE A 28 5.62 -22.14 -7.90
N ILE A 29 6.61 -22.91 -8.33
CA ILE A 29 7.56 -22.50 -9.38
C ILE A 29 6.86 -22.22 -10.71
N SER A 30 5.93 -23.10 -11.14
CA SER A 30 5.20 -22.90 -12.38
C SER A 30 4.30 -21.65 -12.30
N GLY A 31 3.63 -21.42 -11.17
CA GLY A 31 2.81 -20.25 -10.96
C GLY A 31 3.63 -18.96 -10.88
N SER A 32 4.83 -18.99 -10.28
CA SER A 32 5.74 -17.85 -10.28
C SER A 32 6.25 -17.53 -11.70
N LYS A 33 6.57 -18.55 -12.50
CA LYS A 33 6.90 -18.36 -13.92
C LYS A 33 5.74 -17.79 -14.71
N GLU A 34 4.51 -18.23 -14.42
CA GLU A 34 3.30 -17.72 -15.04
C GLU A 34 3.08 -16.25 -14.67
N PHE A 35 3.24 -15.88 -13.38
CA PHE A 35 3.18 -14.50 -12.90
C PHE A 35 4.11 -13.57 -13.70
N LEU A 36 5.34 -14.00 -13.97
CA LEU A 36 6.34 -13.22 -14.70
C LEU A 36 5.99 -12.96 -16.17
N LYS A 37 5.01 -13.66 -16.75
CA LYS A 37 4.52 -13.37 -18.10
C LYS A 37 3.62 -12.15 -18.16
N TYR A 38 3.04 -11.75 -17.04
CA TYR A 38 2.10 -10.62 -16.98
C TYR A 38 2.81 -9.33 -16.56
N ARG A 39 3.25 -8.55 -17.55
CA ARG A 39 3.93 -7.26 -17.30
C ARG A 39 3.14 -6.33 -16.37
N SER A 40 1.81 -6.29 -16.49
CA SER A 40 0.97 -5.47 -15.60
C SER A 40 1.04 -5.94 -14.15
N ALA A 41 1.00 -7.26 -13.90
CA ALA A 41 1.14 -7.80 -12.55
C ALA A 41 2.49 -7.41 -11.93
N ILE A 42 3.59 -7.55 -12.67
CA ILE A 42 4.93 -7.18 -12.22
C ILE A 42 4.99 -5.69 -11.86
N ILE A 43 4.54 -4.81 -12.76
CA ILE A 43 4.61 -3.36 -12.56
C ILE A 43 3.79 -2.96 -11.32
N PHE A 44 2.54 -3.43 -11.20
CA PHE A 44 1.71 -3.06 -10.05
C PHE A 44 2.20 -3.69 -8.75
N THR A 45 2.77 -4.89 -8.78
CA THR A 45 3.43 -5.48 -7.58
C THR A 45 4.64 -4.67 -7.15
N LEU A 46 5.48 -4.20 -8.09
CA LEU A 46 6.60 -3.31 -7.75
C LEU A 46 6.13 -1.98 -7.15
N ILE A 47 5.11 -1.34 -7.73
CA ILE A 47 4.51 -0.12 -7.17
C ILE A 47 3.97 -0.39 -5.77
N SER A 48 3.25 -1.51 -5.56
CA SER A 48 2.75 -1.93 -4.26
C SER A 48 3.87 -2.10 -3.24
N GLY A 49 4.94 -2.80 -3.63
CA GLY A 49 6.11 -3.03 -2.78
C GLY A 49 6.82 -1.74 -2.38
N LEU A 50 7.06 -0.85 -3.34
CA LEU A 50 7.69 0.45 -3.08
C LEU A 50 6.84 1.34 -2.18
N ALA A 51 5.52 1.43 -2.43
CA ALA A 51 4.61 2.21 -1.60
C ALA A 51 4.52 1.65 -0.17
N THR A 52 4.38 0.33 -0.04
CA THR A 52 4.36 -0.33 1.28
C THR A 52 5.70 -0.20 1.99
N GLY A 53 6.82 -0.37 1.29
CA GLY A 53 8.16 -0.21 1.85
C GLY A 53 8.40 1.20 2.36
N SER A 54 8.06 2.23 1.59
CA SER A 54 8.16 3.63 2.01
C SER A 54 7.32 3.91 3.26
N PHE A 55 6.10 3.35 3.32
CA PHE A 55 5.24 3.47 4.49
C PHE A 55 5.84 2.77 5.72
N MET A 56 6.42 1.58 5.57
CA MET A 56 7.09 0.87 6.66
C MET A 56 8.32 1.60 7.18
N VAL A 57 9.12 2.20 6.29
CA VAL A 57 10.25 3.05 6.69
C VAL A 57 9.75 4.22 7.53
N PHE A 58 8.69 4.92 7.09
CA PHE A 58 8.10 5.99 7.88
C PHE A 58 7.64 5.50 9.26
N LEU A 59 6.90 4.39 9.34
CA LEU A 59 6.45 3.84 10.62
C LEU A 59 7.62 3.55 11.58
N SER A 60 8.73 3.03 11.05
CA SER A 60 9.91 2.68 11.84
C SER A 60 10.71 3.91 12.31
N THR A 61 10.65 5.03 11.58
CA THR A 61 11.49 6.21 11.83
C THR A 61 10.71 7.42 12.35
N SER A 62 9.38 7.40 12.24
CA SER A 62 8.53 8.56 12.57
C SER A 62 8.74 9.07 14.00
N GLN A 63 8.76 8.18 14.99
CA GLN A 63 8.98 8.55 16.37
C GLN A 63 10.33 9.27 16.53
N HIS A 64 11.40 8.72 15.97
CA HIS A 64 12.72 9.32 16.02
C HIS A 64 12.75 10.72 15.37
N ILE A 65 12.08 10.87 14.22
CA ILE A 65 12.00 12.16 13.52
C ILE A 65 11.28 13.19 14.39
N PHE A 66 10.07 12.90 14.86
CA PHE A 66 9.27 13.90 15.58
C PHE A 66 9.79 14.17 16.99
N GLU A 67 10.20 13.16 17.74
CA GLU A 67 10.65 13.33 19.12
C GLU A 67 12.10 13.84 19.20
N VAL A 68 13.03 13.26 18.43
CA VAL A 68 14.46 13.61 18.57
C VAL A 68 14.84 14.81 17.71
N GLN A 69 14.39 14.89 16.44
CA GLN A 69 14.80 16.00 15.56
C GLN A 69 13.97 17.27 15.79
N TYR A 70 12.69 17.13 16.15
CA TYR A 70 11.79 18.26 16.33
C TYR A 70 11.41 18.53 17.80
N GLY A 71 11.75 17.64 18.73
CA GLY A 71 11.43 17.80 20.16
C GLY A 71 9.94 17.65 20.49
N LEU A 72 9.15 17.01 19.62
CA LEU A 72 7.69 16.93 19.70
C LEU A 72 7.25 15.59 20.33
N VAL A 73 7.57 15.38 21.59
CA VAL A 73 7.26 14.14 22.32
C VAL A 73 5.76 14.01 22.58
N ASP A 74 5.16 15.05 23.12
CA ASP A 74 3.74 15.06 23.50
C ASP A 74 2.81 15.26 22.29
N GLU A 75 3.27 15.91 21.24
CA GLU A 75 2.53 16.20 20.03
C GLU A 75 2.56 15.07 19.02
N PHE A 76 3.56 14.18 19.06
CA PHE A 76 3.75 13.09 18.10
C PHE A 76 2.49 12.23 17.89
N PRO A 77 1.77 11.77 18.93
CA PRO A 77 0.57 10.96 18.76
C PRO A 77 -0.53 11.68 17.94
N TYR A 78 -0.66 12.99 18.13
CA TYR A 78 -1.66 13.79 17.42
C TYR A 78 -1.27 14.00 15.96
N ILE A 79 0.00 14.28 15.69
CA ILE A 79 0.52 14.40 14.31
C ILE A 79 0.37 13.07 13.57
N PHE A 80 0.76 11.98 14.21
CA PHE A 80 0.62 10.64 13.65
C PHE A 80 -0.83 10.29 13.36
N GLY A 81 -1.73 10.59 14.29
CA GLY A 81 -3.17 10.43 14.12
C GLY A 81 -3.73 11.25 12.96
N ALA A 82 -3.30 12.50 12.78
CA ALA A 82 -3.69 13.36 11.66
C ALA A 82 -3.21 12.80 10.32
N LEU A 83 -1.98 12.28 10.25
CA LEU A 83 -1.47 11.61 9.05
C LEU A 83 -2.25 10.32 8.74
N ALA A 84 -2.56 9.51 9.75
CA ALA A 84 -3.39 8.32 9.59
C ALA A 84 -4.80 8.70 9.12
N PHE A 85 -5.38 9.79 9.63
CA PHE A 85 -6.66 10.31 9.17
C PHE A 85 -6.64 10.70 7.69
N SER A 86 -5.53 11.26 7.19
CA SER A 86 -5.34 11.54 5.76
C SER A 86 -5.47 10.28 4.88
N VAL A 87 -4.88 9.15 5.30
CA VAL A 87 -5.08 7.85 4.64
C VAL A 87 -6.56 7.43 4.67
N GLY A 88 -7.22 7.60 5.82
CA GLY A 88 -8.63 7.27 5.98
C GLY A 88 -9.53 8.05 5.03
N VAL A 89 -9.35 9.37 4.94
CA VAL A 89 -10.08 10.25 4.01
C VAL A 89 -9.84 9.83 2.56
N ALA A 90 -8.59 9.56 2.20
CA ALA A 90 -8.23 9.11 0.85
C ALA A 90 -8.90 7.77 0.52
N THR A 91 -8.85 6.80 1.42
CA THR A 91 -9.47 5.48 1.23
C THR A 91 -10.99 5.58 1.10
N PHE A 92 -11.63 6.39 1.92
CA PHE A 92 -13.07 6.64 1.84
C PHE A 92 -13.44 7.28 0.49
N THR A 93 -12.71 8.33 0.10
CA THR A 93 -12.91 9.03 -1.17
C THR A 93 -12.64 8.12 -2.37
N ASN A 94 -11.65 7.23 -2.25
CA ASN A 94 -11.33 6.25 -3.29
C ASN A 94 -12.53 5.37 -3.62
N GLY A 95 -13.32 4.94 -2.62
CA GLY A 95 -14.53 4.13 -2.85
C GLY A 95 -15.50 4.75 -3.85
N THR A 96 -15.66 6.08 -3.83
CA THR A 96 -16.51 6.82 -4.76
C THR A 96 -15.82 7.08 -6.10
N LEU A 97 -14.55 7.50 -6.06
CA LEU A 97 -13.83 7.89 -7.26
C LEU A 97 -13.43 6.71 -8.15
N VAL A 98 -13.20 5.54 -7.56
CA VAL A 98 -12.83 4.33 -8.32
C VAL A 98 -13.95 3.87 -9.25
N VAL A 99 -15.20 4.02 -8.83
CA VAL A 99 -16.37 3.71 -9.67
C VAL A 99 -16.45 4.66 -10.87
N ARG A 100 -16.11 5.93 -10.67
CA ARG A 100 -16.21 6.96 -11.71
C ARG A 100 -15.03 6.97 -12.67
N PHE A 101 -13.81 6.83 -12.15
CA PHE A 101 -12.58 7.03 -12.94
C PHE A 101 -11.80 5.74 -13.23
N GLY A 102 -12.10 4.66 -12.52
CA GLY A 102 -11.41 3.39 -12.62
C GLY A 102 -10.09 3.34 -11.84
N MET A 103 -9.73 2.15 -11.39
CA MET A 103 -8.52 1.91 -10.57
C MET A 103 -7.22 2.36 -11.24
N LYS A 104 -7.05 2.02 -12.54
CA LYS A 104 -5.81 2.31 -13.27
C LYS A 104 -5.51 3.81 -13.33
N LYS A 105 -6.52 4.63 -13.62
CA LYS A 105 -6.36 6.10 -13.68
C LYS A 105 -6.01 6.69 -12.32
N LEU A 106 -6.68 6.24 -11.27
CA LEU A 106 -6.38 6.69 -9.90
C LEU A 106 -4.97 6.30 -9.49
N VAL A 107 -4.57 5.04 -9.70
CA VAL A 107 -3.19 4.60 -9.41
C VAL A 107 -2.17 5.44 -10.15
N THR A 108 -2.38 5.74 -11.43
CA THR A 108 -1.46 6.57 -12.21
C THR A 108 -1.35 7.98 -11.62
N ILE A 109 -2.48 8.65 -11.34
CA ILE A 109 -2.50 10.01 -10.78
C ILE A 109 -1.79 10.05 -9.43
N PHE A 110 -2.14 9.14 -8.51
CA PHE A 110 -1.60 9.18 -7.15
C PHE A 110 -0.17 8.64 -7.05
N SER A 111 0.27 7.77 -7.97
CA SER A 111 1.69 7.42 -8.09
C SER A 111 2.53 8.61 -8.57
N ILE A 112 2.03 9.38 -9.54
CA ILE A 112 2.69 10.59 -10.01
C ILE A 112 2.73 11.63 -8.89
N LEU A 113 1.62 11.86 -8.20
CA LEU A 113 1.55 12.81 -7.08
C LEU A 113 2.53 12.43 -5.97
N PHE A 114 2.57 11.15 -5.58
CA PHE A 114 3.51 10.64 -4.57
C PHE A 114 4.97 10.88 -4.99
N SER A 115 5.31 10.55 -6.25
CA SER A 115 6.67 10.72 -6.76
C SER A 115 7.07 12.20 -6.87
N LEU A 116 6.19 13.05 -7.40
CA LEU A 116 6.43 14.49 -7.51
C LEU A 116 6.59 15.15 -6.14
N THR A 117 5.75 14.79 -5.18
CA THR A 117 5.85 15.30 -3.80
C THR A 117 7.19 14.93 -3.17
N SER A 118 7.63 13.67 -3.36
CA SER A 118 8.93 13.20 -2.84
C SER A 118 10.11 13.91 -3.51
N LEU A 119 10.08 14.03 -4.84
CA LEU A 119 11.13 14.72 -5.60
C LEU A 119 11.21 16.20 -5.24
N LEU A 120 10.06 16.86 -5.10
CA LEU A 120 9.99 18.27 -4.72
C LEU A 120 10.57 18.47 -3.31
N TYR A 121 10.20 17.60 -2.35
CA TYR A 121 10.76 17.67 -1.00
C TYR A 121 12.28 17.53 -1.01
N ILE A 122 12.82 16.53 -1.69
CA ILE A 122 14.27 16.33 -1.79
C ILE A 122 14.93 17.53 -2.49
N SER A 123 14.35 18.05 -3.57
CA SER A 123 14.93 19.16 -4.34
C SER A 123 15.02 20.46 -3.53
N ILE A 124 14.06 20.69 -2.61
CA ILE A 124 14.03 21.91 -1.78
C ILE A 124 14.95 21.76 -0.55
N PHE A 125 14.98 20.58 0.07
CA PHE A 125 15.63 20.39 1.37
C PHE A 125 16.90 19.52 1.32
N TYR A 126 17.43 19.24 0.13
CA TYR A 126 18.67 18.48 -0.01
C TYR A 126 19.86 19.27 0.54
N GLY A 127 20.49 18.72 1.58
CA GLY A 127 21.64 19.36 2.21
C GLY A 127 21.37 20.56 3.11
N GLU A 128 20.09 20.94 3.26
CA GLU A 128 19.65 22.03 4.14
C GLU A 128 19.32 21.51 5.55
N THR A 129 19.10 22.47 6.46
CA THR A 129 18.52 22.16 7.78
C THR A 129 17.10 21.62 7.65
N ASN A 130 16.65 20.87 8.65
CA ASN A 130 15.30 20.34 8.68
C ASN A 130 14.25 21.43 8.39
N PRO A 131 13.26 21.18 7.52
CA PRO A 131 12.19 22.14 7.27
C PRO A 131 11.39 22.41 8.53
N SER A 132 10.60 23.48 8.53
CA SER A 132 9.65 23.70 9.63
C SER A 132 8.67 22.51 9.72
N ILE A 133 8.22 22.21 10.94
CA ILE A 133 7.32 21.08 11.19
C ILE A 133 6.05 21.13 10.34
N GLY A 134 5.49 22.33 10.11
CA GLY A 134 4.30 22.49 9.27
C GLY A 134 4.54 22.06 7.80
N ILE A 135 5.71 22.38 7.26
CA ILE A 135 6.10 21.95 5.91
C ILE A 135 6.28 20.44 5.86
N LEU A 136 6.99 19.85 6.82
CA LEU A 136 7.17 18.38 6.88
C LEU A 136 5.82 17.67 6.94
N VAL A 137 4.94 18.09 7.86
CA VAL A 137 3.60 17.48 8.01
C VAL A 137 2.75 17.63 6.75
N LEU A 138 2.82 18.78 6.06
CA LEU A 138 2.12 18.99 4.80
C LEU A 138 2.58 17.99 3.71
N PHE A 139 3.89 17.85 3.51
CA PHE A 139 4.44 16.90 2.55
C PHE A 139 4.07 15.45 2.90
N LEU A 140 4.19 15.08 4.17
CA LEU A 140 3.77 13.76 4.65
C LEU A 140 2.27 13.52 4.45
N ALA A 141 1.41 14.50 4.73
CA ALA A 141 -0.03 14.38 4.54
C ALA A 141 -0.40 14.12 3.06
N LEU A 142 0.26 14.81 2.12
CA LEU A 142 0.08 14.58 0.68
C LEU A 142 0.54 13.17 0.27
N GLN A 143 1.65 12.69 0.83
CA GLN A 143 2.11 11.33 0.58
C GLN A 143 1.16 10.28 1.17
N PHE A 144 0.72 10.46 2.41
CA PHE A 144 -0.24 9.56 3.07
C PHE A 144 -1.59 9.52 2.35
N PHE A 145 -2.07 10.68 1.88
CA PHE A 145 -3.26 10.76 1.06
C PHE A 145 -3.09 9.94 -0.23
N SER A 146 -1.95 10.06 -0.91
CA SER A 146 -1.65 9.26 -2.10
C SER A 146 -1.61 7.76 -1.80
N VAL A 147 -0.98 7.36 -0.70
CA VAL A 147 -0.90 5.98 -0.23
C VAL A 147 -2.30 5.38 0.00
N GLY A 148 -3.25 6.15 0.55
CA GLY A 148 -4.63 5.73 0.74
C GLY A 148 -5.33 5.32 -0.56
N PHE A 149 -5.03 5.99 -1.69
CA PHE A 149 -5.50 5.58 -3.02
C PHE A 149 -4.72 4.38 -3.58
N LEU A 150 -3.43 4.27 -3.27
CA LEU A 150 -2.58 3.25 -3.87
C LEU A 150 -2.83 1.86 -3.29
N PHE A 151 -2.91 1.69 -1.98
CA PHE A 151 -2.89 0.39 -1.32
C PHE A 151 -3.91 -0.63 -1.85
N GLY A 152 -5.18 -0.24 -1.94
CA GLY A 152 -6.23 -1.16 -2.43
C GLY A 152 -6.20 -1.35 -3.94
N ASN A 153 -6.05 -0.25 -4.69
CA ASN A 153 -6.16 -0.26 -6.14
C ASN A 153 -4.97 -0.97 -6.81
N VAL A 154 -3.75 -0.76 -6.31
CA VAL A 154 -2.54 -1.36 -6.90
C VAL A 154 -2.57 -2.88 -6.76
N ARG A 155 -2.92 -3.39 -5.56
CA ARG A 155 -3.06 -4.83 -5.33
C ARG A 155 -4.14 -5.46 -6.20
N SER A 156 -5.29 -4.80 -6.33
CA SER A 156 -6.37 -5.26 -7.21
C SER A 156 -5.93 -5.34 -8.67
N LEU A 157 -5.22 -4.31 -9.16
CA LEU A 157 -4.69 -4.28 -10.54
C LEU A 157 -3.62 -5.34 -10.77
N ALA A 158 -2.75 -5.61 -9.81
CA ALA A 158 -1.75 -6.67 -9.90
C ALA A 158 -2.40 -8.05 -10.03
N MET A 159 -3.52 -8.27 -9.34
CA MET A 159 -4.22 -9.55 -9.31
C MET A 159 -5.16 -9.77 -10.50
N GLN A 160 -5.54 -8.73 -11.25
CA GLN A 160 -6.50 -8.84 -12.36
C GLN A 160 -6.17 -9.96 -13.36
N PRO A 161 -4.93 -10.08 -13.89
CA PRO A 161 -4.60 -11.12 -14.86
C PRO A 161 -4.36 -12.50 -14.22
N LEU A 162 -4.35 -12.61 -12.90
CA LEU A 162 -3.87 -13.77 -12.15
C LEU A 162 -4.99 -14.63 -11.56
N GLY A 163 -6.25 -14.42 -11.96
CA GLY A 163 -7.41 -15.12 -11.39
C GLY A 163 -7.27 -16.66 -11.36
N HIS A 164 -6.66 -17.25 -12.40
CA HIS A 164 -6.42 -18.69 -12.51
C HIS A 164 -5.30 -19.23 -11.57
N ILE A 165 -4.44 -18.36 -11.07
CA ILE A 165 -3.37 -18.65 -10.09
C ILE A 165 -3.46 -17.71 -8.88
N ALA A 166 -4.67 -17.29 -8.49
CA ALA A 166 -4.89 -16.23 -7.50
C ALA A 166 -4.14 -16.45 -6.18
N GLY A 167 -4.06 -17.69 -5.68
CA GLY A 167 -3.34 -18.02 -4.45
C GLY A 167 -1.83 -17.73 -4.54
N ILE A 168 -1.20 -18.09 -5.67
CA ILE A 168 0.23 -17.82 -5.91
C ILE A 168 0.44 -16.32 -6.17
N GLY A 169 -0.43 -15.71 -6.97
CA GLY A 169 -0.39 -14.28 -7.24
C GLY A 169 -0.47 -13.44 -5.96
N ALA A 170 -1.36 -13.82 -5.03
CA ALA A 170 -1.49 -13.15 -3.72
C ALA A 170 -0.29 -13.37 -2.81
N ALA A 171 0.41 -14.50 -2.91
CA ALA A 171 1.62 -14.76 -2.12
C ALA A 171 2.84 -13.97 -2.64
N ILE A 172 2.86 -13.59 -3.91
CA ILE A 172 3.95 -12.82 -4.52
C ILE A 172 3.72 -11.30 -4.33
N ASN A 173 2.47 -10.83 -4.34
CA ASN A 173 2.09 -9.42 -4.25
C ASN A 173 1.92 -8.95 -2.80
#